data_09f892f2357f84dd4514a36b14487db8
#
_entry.id   09f892f2357f84dd4514a36b14487db8
#
_cell.length_a   1.000
_cell.length_b   1.000
_cell.length_c   1.000
_cell.angle_alpha   90.00
_cell.angle_beta   90.00
_cell.angle_gamma   90.00
#
_symmetry.space_group_name_H-M   'P 1'
#
loop_
_entity.id
_entity.type
_entity.pdbx_description
1 polymer ?
#
loop_
_entity_poly.entity_id
_entity_poly.type
_entity_poly.pdbx_seq_one_letter_code
_entity_poly.pdbx_strand_id
1 'polypeptide(L)'
;MTIATAARSVLLALLTLVSSATCVFADVLVRWDQTQAPSKQVLGITTIVVPGANADAVRHAIAEGYQVYVEVDGANVSGFTPAGTPVHGIVVTGNASDADIAGLRTRLKLPADRVLVAQSGAKWPHIRTNWVTKNNDVLQVTGRSAQPWIENNAALLRILQAERPGRTPLLTYRWQPITRSEIDEGPSLEHYLVAIAEAGSFGGDLVLPLHERFQQRLLAGEAAARSEWIEIRRYLEFYSKDFPTRYRPVVNVGVITSHPMVWFETMNLLARHNVPFEVLTPVQLATRDLKALRLLIVLDQPEGAALDALERFTRGGGKVHKVTAGVSDPNSFAFEIRKLLGADDRVVDIWNGITVLIAPYQSPDTDTVLVTVLNYAYQPLPVQLRVRGTFGAVHYESPDNRREIVPHQHRHGYTEFILPALRVGGRVYLSQRSAGR
;
A
#
# COMPACT_ATOMS: atom_id res chain seq x y z
N MET A 1 6.34 5.58 58.89
CA MET A 1 5.16 5.86 58.05
C MET A 1 5.49 7.05 57.17
N THR A 2 5.41 7.03 55.86
CA THR A 2 5.65 8.12 54.88
C THR A 2 6.92 8.05 54.04
N ILE A 3 7.17 6.92 53.36
CA ILE A 3 8.04 6.93 52.13
C ILE A 3 7.43 6.07 50.99
N ALA A 4 6.38 5.30 51.29
CA ALA A 4 5.80 4.37 50.28
C ALA A 4 4.70 5.00 49.39
N THR A 5 4.26 6.22 49.67
CA THR A 5 3.14 6.87 48.96
C THR A 5 3.60 7.75 47.79
N ALA A 6 4.83 8.24 47.80
CA ALA A 6 5.37 9.10 46.73
C ALA A 6 5.81 8.32 45.47
N ALA A 7 6.18 7.05 45.62
CA ALA A 7 6.62 6.21 44.50
C ALA A 7 5.48 5.70 43.60
N ARG A 8 4.26 5.62 44.12
CA ARG A 8 3.08 5.17 43.35
C ARG A 8 2.48 6.26 42.48
N SER A 9 2.64 7.53 42.83
CA SER A 9 2.10 8.65 42.05
C SER A 9 2.98 9.00 40.84
N VAL A 10 4.28 8.73 40.89
CA VAL A 10 5.20 8.95 39.76
C VAL A 10 5.07 7.82 38.75
N LEU A 11 4.76 6.59 39.15
CA LEU A 11 4.56 5.46 38.24
C LEU A 11 3.24 5.54 37.46
N LEU A 12 2.19 6.19 38.05
CA LEU A 12 0.92 6.40 37.36
C LEU A 12 0.97 7.57 36.37
N ALA A 13 1.87 8.53 36.55
CA ALA A 13 2.06 9.66 35.61
C ALA A 13 2.90 9.30 34.40
N LEU A 14 3.72 8.24 34.45
CA LEU A 14 4.51 7.76 33.29
C LEU A 14 3.74 6.77 32.40
N LEU A 15 2.60 6.22 32.86
CA LEU A 15 1.77 5.29 32.08
C LEU A 15 0.66 5.98 31.28
N THR A 16 0.46 7.28 31.42
CA THR A 16 -0.57 8.04 30.68
C THR A 16 -0.05 8.83 29.51
N LEU A 17 1.23 8.68 29.14
CA LEU A 17 1.84 9.27 27.92
C LEU A 17 2.05 8.24 26.80
N VAL A 18 1.33 7.13 26.80
CA VAL A 18 1.01 6.45 25.55
C VAL A 18 -0.03 7.32 24.86
N SER A 19 0.46 8.39 24.24
CA SER A 19 -0.29 9.17 23.29
C SER A 19 -0.94 8.18 22.34
N SER A 20 -2.25 8.00 22.48
CA SER A 20 -3.09 7.46 21.43
C SER A 20 -2.85 8.37 20.23
N ALA A 21 -1.88 8.00 19.38
CA ALA A 21 -1.86 8.49 18.03
C ALA A 21 -3.17 8.00 17.41
N THR A 22 -4.20 8.81 17.56
CA THR A 22 -5.39 8.71 16.74
C THR A 22 -4.87 8.78 15.32
N CYS A 23 -4.72 7.63 14.66
CA CYS A 23 -4.56 7.59 13.23
C CYS A 23 -5.77 8.31 12.67
N VAL A 24 -5.56 9.55 12.28
CA VAL A 24 -6.54 10.28 11.49
C VAL A 24 -6.63 9.50 10.20
N PHE A 25 -7.79 8.87 9.99
CA PHE A 25 -8.10 8.25 8.71
C PHE A 25 -7.89 9.32 7.66
N ALA A 26 -7.05 9.04 6.68
CA ALA A 26 -6.92 9.93 5.57
C ALA A 26 -8.29 10.01 4.90
N ASP A 27 -8.93 11.16 4.98
CA ASP A 27 -10.01 11.48 4.08
C ASP A 27 -9.52 11.17 2.67
N VAL A 28 -10.43 10.69 1.82
CA VAL A 28 -10.13 10.44 0.41
C VAL A 28 -9.44 11.67 -0.18
N LEU A 29 -8.15 11.54 -0.47
CA LEU A 29 -7.35 12.62 -1.01
C LEU A 29 -7.36 12.52 -2.54
N VAL A 30 -7.91 13.53 -3.19
CA VAL A 30 -7.93 13.65 -4.65
C VAL A 30 -7.17 14.90 -5.05
N ARG A 31 -6.19 14.75 -5.94
CA ARG A 31 -5.43 15.87 -6.47
C ARG A 31 -6.19 16.55 -7.59
N TRP A 32 -6.38 17.87 -7.44
CA TRP A 32 -7.10 18.72 -8.37
C TRP A 32 -6.22 19.84 -8.90
N ASP A 33 -5.99 19.87 -10.20
CA ASP A 33 -5.03 20.77 -10.84
C ASP A 33 -5.67 21.99 -11.49
N GLN A 34 -6.99 21.95 -11.75
CA GLN A 34 -7.69 23.05 -12.39
C GLN A 34 -7.92 24.20 -11.41
N THR A 35 -7.93 25.44 -11.93
CA THR A 35 -8.21 26.64 -11.12
C THR A 35 -9.62 26.62 -10.53
N GLN A 36 -10.59 26.10 -11.26
CA GLN A 36 -11.96 25.90 -10.79
C GLN A 36 -12.13 24.45 -10.33
N ALA A 37 -12.86 24.24 -9.25
CA ALA A 37 -13.30 22.94 -8.80
C ALA A 37 -14.82 22.86 -8.87
N PRO A 38 -15.41 21.70 -9.19
CA PRO A 38 -16.85 21.50 -9.03
C PRO A 38 -17.24 21.70 -7.56
N SER A 39 -18.50 22.01 -7.30
CA SER A 39 -18.95 22.13 -5.92
C SER A 39 -18.76 20.79 -5.17
N LYS A 40 -18.53 20.90 -3.86
CA LYS A 40 -18.37 19.73 -2.96
C LYS A 40 -19.51 18.71 -3.10
N GLN A 41 -20.74 19.18 -3.35
CA GLN A 41 -21.89 18.29 -3.57
C GLN A 41 -21.77 17.46 -4.85
N VAL A 42 -21.18 18.02 -5.91
CA VAL A 42 -20.98 17.34 -7.19
C VAL A 42 -19.92 16.23 -7.07
N LEU A 43 -18.79 16.53 -6.45
CA LEU A 43 -17.75 15.50 -6.25
C LEU A 43 -18.10 14.54 -5.11
N GLY A 44 -18.87 14.95 -4.11
CA GLY A 44 -19.25 14.11 -2.97
C GLY A 44 -18.06 13.71 -2.08
N ILE A 45 -16.97 14.50 -2.11
CA ILE A 45 -15.80 14.35 -1.25
C ILE A 45 -15.60 15.64 -0.44
N THR A 46 -14.92 15.53 0.68
CA THR A 46 -14.72 16.69 1.59
C THR A 46 -13.36 17.33 1.41
N THR A 47 -12.38 16.57 0.96
CA THR A 47 -10.98 16.95 0.98
C THR A 47 -10.37 16.84 -0.42
N ILE A 48 -9.66 17.87 -0.85
CA ILE A 48 -8.86 17.85 -2.09
C ILE A 48 -7.45 18.35 -1.84
N VAL A 49 -6.54 17.91 -2.70
CA VAL A 49 -5.14 18.36 -2.74
C VAL A 49 -4.97 19.27 -3.95
N VAL A 50 -4.47 20.47 -3.73
CA VAL A 50 -4.27 21.47 -4.79
C VAL A 50 -2.79 21.83 -4.86
N PRO A 51 -2.19 21.95 -6.07
CA PRO A 51 -0.80 22.39 -6.21
C PRO A 51 -0.57 23.77 -5.58
N GLY A 52 0.47 23.88 -4.76
CA GLY A 52 0.77 25.09 -3.98
C GLY A 52 1.12 26.32 -4.82
N ALA A 53 1.55 26.12 -6.07
CA ALA A 53 1.80 27.20 -7.02
C ALA A 53 0.52 27.89 -7.52
N ASN A 54 -0.66 27.27 -7.36
CA ASN A 54 -1.94 27.77 -7.86
C ASN A 54 -2.79 28.38 -6.72
N ALA A 55 -2.46 29.59 -6.29
CA ALA A 55 -3.19 30.28 -5.21
C ALA A 55 -4.67 30.53 -5.53
N ASP A 56 -5.03 30.74 -6.79
CA ASP A 56 -6.41 30.93 -7.20
C ASP A 56 -7.23 29.66 -7.06
N ALA A 57 -6.66 28.50 -7.43
CA ALA A 57 -7.30 27.22 -7.21
C ALA A 57 -7.52 26.94 -5.71
N VAL A 58 -6.54 27.25 -4.86
CA VAL A 58 -6.69 27.12 -3.40
C VAL A 58 -7.85 27.96 -2.88
N ARG A 59 -7.93 29.24 -3.28
CA ARG A 59 -9.02 30.13 -2.86
C ARG A 59 -10.38 29.64 -3.36
N HIS A 60 -10.46 29.25 -4.63
CA HIS A 60 -11.70 28.74 -5.22
C HIS A 60 -12.17 27.46 -4.49
N ALA A 61 -11.29 26.50 -4.28
CA ALA A 61 -11.63 25.25 -3.61
C ALA A 61 -12.14 25.48 -2.17
N ILE A 62 -11.54 26.41 -1.43
CA ILE A 62 -12.02 26.80 -0.11
C ILE A 62 -13.41 27.44 -0.19
N ALA A 63 -13.65 28.31 -1.17
CA ALA A 63 -14.96 28.93 -1.40
C ALA A 63 -16.05 27.89 -1.73
N GLU A 64 -15.71 26.81 -2.44
CA GLU A 64 -16.59 25.67 -2.72
C GLU A 64 -16.79 24.73 -1.52
N GLY A 65 -16.18 25.05 -0.36
CA GLY A 65 -16.39 24.35 0.91
C GLY A 65 -15.49 23.14 1.12
N TYR A 66 -14.41 22.97 0.35
CA TYR A 66 -13.44 21.89 0.56
C TYR A 66 -12.50 22.16 1.72
N GLN A 67 -12.09 21.10 2.37
CA GLN A 67 -10.87 21.07 3.18
C GLN A 67 -9.69 20.91 2.23
N VAL A 68 -8.87 21.97 2.09
CA VAL A 68 -7.80 22.01 1.10
C VAL A 68 -6.47 21.64 1.73
N TYR A 69 -5.86 20.59 1.23
CA TYR A 69 -4.43 20.34 1.40
C TYR A 69 -3.68 20.97 0.24
N VAL A 70 -2.59 21.66 0.55
CA VAL A 70 -1.73 22.27 -0.46
C VAL A 70 -0.53 21.35 -0.71
N GLU A 71 -0.32 20.97 -1.97
CA GLU A 71 0.83 20.17 -2.38
C GLU A 71 2.07 21.07 -2.51
N VAL A 72 3.16 20.66 -1.87
CA VAL A 72 4.45 21.36 -1.87
C VAL A 72 5.56 20.37 -2.20
N ASP A 73 6.38 20.71 -3.20
CA ASP A 73 7.58 19.93 -3.48
C ASP A 73 8.56 20.01 -2.30
N GLY A 74 9.13 18.88 -1.92
CA GLY A 74 10.07 18.77 -0.80
C GLY A 74 11.25 19.73 -0.90
N ALA A 75 11.74 20.02 -2.10
CA ALA A 75 12.79 21.01 -2.34
C ALA A 75 12.39 22.45 -1.95
N ASN A 76 11.09 22.74 -1.94
CA ASN A 76 10.54 24.08 -1.67
C ASN A 76 9.96 24.23 -0.25
N VAL A 77 9.99 23.19 0.56
CA VAL A 77 9.35 23.15 1.89
C VAL A 77 9.87 24.26 2.81
N SER A 78 11.17 24.53 2.80
CA SER A 78 11.81 25.52 3.69
C SER A 78 11.32 26.97 3.43
N GLY A 79 11.02 27.31 2.18
CA GLY A 79 10.54 28.65 1.76
C GLY A 79 9.05 28.77 1.61
N PHE A 80 8.29 27.69 1.69
CA PHE A 80 6.87 27.69 1.38
C PHE A 80 6.04 28.47 2.40
N THR A 81 5.19 29.37 1.90
CA THR A 81 4.17 30.10 2.66
C THR A 81 2.87 30.09 1.84
N PRO A 82 1.74 29.64 2.39
CA PRO A 82 0.45 29.72 1.72
C PRO A 82 0.11 31.19 1.44
N ALA A 83 -0.46 31.46 0.29
CA ALA A 83 -0.82 32.83 -0.15
C ALA A 83 -1.99 33.41 0.66
N GLY A 84 -1.76 33.70 1.95
CA GLY A 84 -2.70 34.46 2.81
C GLY A 84 -4.02 33.77 3.17
N THR A 85 -4.22 32.50 2.77
CA THR A 85 -5.46 31.75 3.00
C THR A 85 -5.20 30.60 3.96
N PRO A 86 -5.98 30.42 5.04
CA PRO A 86 -5.81 29.29 5.94
C PRO A 86 -6.12 27.98 5.19
N VAL A 87 -5.14 27.09 5.14
CA VAL A 87 -5.27 25.77 4.53
C VAL A 87 -5.51 24.70 5.61
N HIS A 88 -6.18 23.61 5.23
CA HIS A 88 -6.45 22.51 6.15
C HIS A 88 -5.20 21.71 6.49
N GLY A 89 -4.31 21.55 5.52
CA GLY A 89 -3.05 20.84 5.68
C GLY A 89 -2.11 20.99 4.49
N ILE A 90 -1.02 20.28 4.55
CA ILE A 90 0.02 20.25 3.51
C ILE A 90 0.28 18.80 3.11
N VAL A 91 0.47 18.56 1.81
CA VAL A 91 1.04 17.33 1.27
C VAL A 91 2.42 17.66 0.72
N VAL A 92 3.45 17.14 1.35
CA VAL A 92 4.83 17.25 0.85
C VAL A 92 5.11 16.10 -0.10
N THR A 93 5.54 16.40 -1.31
CA THR A 93 5.93 15.41 -2.32
C THR A 93 7.43 15.44 -2.56
N GLY A 94 8.02 14.30 -2.88
CA GLY A 94 9.47 14.21 -3.07
C GLY A 94 10.25 14.17 -1.75
N ASN A 95 11.54 14.48 -1.85
CA ASN A 95 12.46 14.37 -0.71
C ASN A 95 12.45 15.64 0.14
N ALA A 96 12.02 15.52 1.38
CA ALA A 96 12.16 16.56 2.40
C ALA A 96 12.72 15.92 3.67
N SER A 97 13.60 16.61 4.38
CA SER A 97 14.11 16.13 5.65
C SER A 97 13.05 16.25 6.76
N ASP A 98 13.14 15.41 7.79
CA ASP A 98 12.26 15.52 8.95
C ASP A 98 12.38 16.88 9.64
N ALA A 99 13.57 17.52 9.58
CA ALA A 99 13.80 18.87 10.10
C ALA A 99 13.03 19.93 9.30
N ASP A 100 13.03 19.84 7.96
CA ASP A 100 12.26 20.74 7.09
C ASP A 100 10.76 20.61 7.32
N ILE A 101 10.29 19.38 7.46
CA ILE A 101 8.86 19.07 7.75
C ILE A 101 8.48 19.66 9.13
N ALA A 102 9.33 19.47 10.15
CA ALA A 102 9.09 20.03 11.49
C ALA A 102 9.10 21.57 11.45
N GLY A 103 10.03 22.18 10.71
CA GLY A 103 10.09 23.62 10.47
C GLY A 103 8.84 24.16 9.78
N LEU A 104 8.36 23.47 8.73
CA LEU A 104 7.12 23.82 8.03
C LEU A 104 5.91 23.78 8.99
N ARG A 105 5.78 22.72 9.78
CA ARG A 105 4.70 22.58 10.77
C ARG A 105 4.67 23.73 11.77
N THR A 106 5.82 24.06 12.32
CA THR A 106 5.97 25.13 13.31
C THR A 106 5.60 26.48 12.69
N ARG A 107 6.10 26.78 11.50
CA ARG A 107 5.86 28.03 10.76
C ARG A 107 4.38 28.22 10.42
N LEU A 108 3.72 27.14 9.97
CA LEU A 108 2.31 27.19 9.59
C LEU A 108 1.35 26.89 10.74
N LYS A 109 1.85 26.58 11.94
CA LYS A 109 1.08 26.20 13.13
C LYS A 109 0.13 25.03 12.87
N LEU A 110 0.56 24.08 12.02
CA LEU A 110 -0.24 22.90 11.69
C LEU A 110 0.04 21.75 12.67
N PRO A 111 -0.98 21.00 13.08
CA PRO A 111 -0.80 19.77 13.84
C PRO A 111 -0.08 18.70 13.00
N ALA A 112 0.47 17.68 13.66
CA ALA A 112 1.31 16.68 13.00
C ALA A 112 0.58 15.87 11.92
N ASP A 113 -0.68 15.60 12.15
CA ASP A 113 -1.60 14.86 11.26
C ASP A 113 -2.07 15.66 10.04
N ARG A 114 -1.74 16.97 9.98
CA ARG A 114 -2.07 17.85 8.86
C ARG A 114 -0.88 18.12 7.92
N VAL A 115 0.28 17.54 8.18
CA VAL A 115 1.42 17.57 7.28
C VAL A 115 1.74 16.13 6.87
N LEU A 116 1.32 15.79 5.67
CA LEU A 116 1.43 14.47 5.08
C LEU A 116 2.64 14.44 4.15
N VAL A 117 3.32 13.30 4.08
CA VAL A 117 4.46 13.11 3.17
C VAL A 117 4.08 12.01 2.18
N ALA A 118 3.83 12.41 0.95
CA ALA A 118 3.49 11.50 -0.13
C ALA A 118 4.75 11.05 -0.88
N GLN A 119 4.85 9.75 -1.09
CA GLN A 119 5.89 9.13 -1.92
C GLN A 119 5.34 8.86 -3.32
N SER A 120 6.12 9.17 -4.33
CA SER A 120 5.74 8.82 -5.69
C SER A 120 5.77 7.32 -5.87
N GLY A 121 4.66 6.73 -6.31
CA GLY A 121 4.64 5.35 -6.77
C GLY A 121 5.64 5.20 -7.92
N ALA A 122 6.37 4.07 -7.94
CA ALA A 122 7.40 3.83 -8.94
C ALA A 122 6.81 3.84 -10.36
N LYS A 123 5.60 3.30 -10.49
CA LYS A 123 4.87 3.24 -11.77
C LYS A 123 3.37 3.30 -11.52
N TRP A 124 2.63 3.74 -12.52
CA TRP A 124 1.18 3.60 -12.54
C TRP A 124 0.83 2.11 -12.73
N PRO A 125 0.00 1.50 -11.87
CA PRO A 125 -0.23 0.06 -11.90
C PRO A 125 -0.94 -0.37 -13.19
N HIS A 126 -0.37 -1.34 -13.89
CA HIS A 126 -0.98 -1.93 -15.09
C HIS A 126 -0.30 -3.23 -15.53
N ILE A 127 -0.90 -3.91 -16.49
CA ILE A 127 -0.31 -5.08 -17.13
C ILE A 127 0.44 -4.65 -18.38
N ARG A 128 1.68 -5.16 -18.51
CA ARG A 128 2.48 -5.07 -19.73
C ARG A 128 2.87 -6.45 -20.23
N THR A 129 3.06 -6.57 -21.53
CA THR A 129 3.62 -7.77 -22.16
C THR A 129 5.09 -7.51 -22.51
N ASN A 130 5.93 -7.41 -21.50
CA ASN A 130 7.34 -7.04 -21.67
C ASN A 130 8.26 -8.11 -21.09
N TRP A 131 9.48 -8.19 -21.65
CA TRP A 131 10.55 -9.00 -21.11
C TRP A 131 11.18 -8.30 -19.93
N VAL A 132 11.61 -9.11 -18.94
CA VAL A 132 12.49 -8.61 -17.89
C VAL A 132 13.91 -9.01 -18.25
N THR A 133 14.76 -8.01 -18.41
CA THR A 133 16.20 -8.21 -18.62
C THR A 133 16.96 -7.63 -17.45
N LYS A 134 18.18 -8.16 -17.26
CA LYS A 134 19.11 -7.63 -16.29
C LYS A 134 20.18 -6.81 -17.03
N ASN A 135 20.36 -5.58 -16.60
CA ASN A 135 21.43 -4.72 -17.10
C ASN A 135 22.18 -4.13 -15.90
N ASN A 136 23.50 -4.40 -15.81
CA ASN A 136 24.34 -3.96 -14.67
C ASN A 136 23.74 -4.28 -13.31
N ASP A 137 23.29 -5.52 -13.12
CA ASP A 137 22.63 -6.03 -11.90
C ASP A 137 21.25 -5.41 -11.58
N VAL A 138 20.73 -4.56 -12.45
CA VAL A 138 19.39 -3.99 -12.33
C VAL A 138 18.43 -4.74 -13.26
N LEU A 139 17.29 -5.19 -12.72
CA LEU A 139 16.21 -5.77 -13.51
C LEU A 139 15.51 -4.66 -14.29
N GLN A 140 15.45 -4.82 -15.61
CA GLN A 140 14.75 -3.90 -16.51
C GLN A 140 13.66 -4.64 -17.27
N VAL A 141 12.54 -3.98 -17.48
CA VAL A 141 11.46 -4.50 -18.32
C VAL A 141 11.65 -3.99 -19.75
N THR A 142 11.97 -4.89 -20.66
CA THR A 142 12.21 -4.56 -22.07
C THR A 142 11.57 -5.61 -22.99
N GLY A 143 11.02 -5.18 -24.13
CA GLY A 143 10.47 -6.07 -25.15
C GLY A 143 9.15 -6.75 -24.74
N ARG A 144 8.74 -7.73 -25.53
CA ARG A 144 7.49 -8.49 -25.33
C ARG A 144 7.77 -9.83 -24.67
N SER A 145 6.97 -10.19 -23.70
CA SER A 145 6.99 -11.49 -23.00
C SER A 145 5.76 -12.31 -23.40
N ALA A 146 5.90 -13.64 -23.41
CA ALA A 146 4.77 -14.55 -23.55
C ALA A 146 3.83 -14.54 -22.35
N GLN A 147 4.31 -14.06 -21.21
CA GLN A 147 3.51 -13.91 -19.98
C GLN A 147 3.33 -12.43 -19.63
N PRO A 148 2.16 -12.03 -19.12
CA PRO A 148 1.93 -10.67 -18.71
C PRO A 148 2.86 -10.28 -17.56
N TRP A 149 3.43 -9.09 -17.65
CA TRP A 149 4.20 -8.47 -16.59
C TRP A 149 3.31 -7.46 -15.86
N ILE A 150 3.14 -7.68 -14.57
CA ILE A 150 2.37 -6.78 -13.72
C ILE A 150 3.30 -5.71 -13.16
N GLU A 151 3.07 -4.46 -13.53
CA GLU A 151 3.72 -3.33 -12.89
C GLU A 151 2.94 -2.99 -11.62
N ASN A 152 3.62 -3.13 -10.47
CA ASN A 152 3.01 -2.96 -9.17
C ASN A 152 3.96 -2.22 -8.21
N ASN A 153 3.39 -1.67 -7.14
CA ASN A 153 4.13 -0.96 -6.10
C ASN A 153 4.08 -1.66 -4.74
N ALA A 154 3.74 -2.95 -4.71
CA ALA A 154 3.68 -3.70 -3.46
C ALA A 154 5.02 -3.69 -2.71
N ALA A 155 6.14 -3.83 -3.44
CA ALA A 155 7.47 -3.75 -2.83
C ALA A 155 7.77 -2.35 -2.28
N LEU A 156 7.40 -1.29 -2.99
CA LEU A 156 7.56 0.09 -2.50
C LEU A 156 6.81 0.30 -1.18
N LEU A 157 5.57 -0.17 -1.10
CA LEU A 157 4.80 -0.09 0.13
C LEU A 157 5.46 -0.85 1.28
N ARG A 158 6.01 -2.04 1.04
CA ARG A 158 6.76 -2.79 2.06
C ARG A 158 8.05 -2.09 2.49
N ILE A 159 8.76 -1.46 1.56
CA ILE A 159 9.94 -0.62 1.84
C ILE A 159 9.55 0.55 2.76
N LEU A 160 8.53 1.31 2.38
CA LEU A 160 8.08 2.47 3.15
C LEU A 160 7.57 2.09 4.54
N GLN A 161 6.90 0.95 4.68
CA GLN A 161 6.49 0.39 5.98
C GLN A 161 7.68 0.03 6.86
N ALA A 162 8.78 -0.47 6.27
CA ALA A 162 10.01 -0.78 6.99
C ALA A 162 10.79 0.48 7.38
N GLU A 163 10.85 1.49 6.53
CA GLU A 163 11.53 2.76 6.79
C GLU A 163 10.84 3.58 7.88
N ARG A 164 9.50 3.53 7.94
CA ARG A 164 8.69 4.28 8.91
C ARG A 164 7.69 3.38 9.62
N PRO A 165 8.15 2.52 10.55
CA PRO A 165 7.28 1.62 11.29
C PRO A 165 6.16 2.37 12.03
N GLY A 166 4.94 1.86 11.95
CA GLY A 166 3.77 2.45 12.62
C GLY A 166 3.13 3.64 11.89
N ARG A 167 3.61 3.98 10.69
CA ARG A 167 2.96 4.98 9.81
C ARG A 167 2.47 4.29 8.54
N THR A 168 1.26 4.64 8.13
CA THR A 168 0.72 4.22 6.82
C THR A 168 1.43 5.01 5.71
N PRO A 169 2.05 4.35 4.72
CA PRO A 169 2.62 5.02 3.57
C PRO A 169 1.54 5.76 2.77
N LEU A 170 1.80 7.02 2.41
CA LEU A 170 0.94 7.77 1.50
C LEU A 170 1.60 7.79 0.12
N LEU A 171 0.92 7.24 -0.87
CA LEU A 171 1.38 7.23 -2.25
C LEU A 171 0.73 8.33 -3.07
N THR A 172 1.44 8.79 -4.09
CA THR A 172 0.89 9.51 -5.24
C THR A 172 1.51 8.94 -6.50
N TYR A 173 0.83 9.07 -7.64
CA TYR A 173 1.34 8.55 -8.91
C TYR A 173 1.54 9.68 -9.91
N ARG A 174 2.58 9.55 -10.74
CA ARG A 174 2.77 10.38 -11.91
C ARG A 174 2.39 9.58 -13.14
N TRP A 175 1.37 10.04 -13.85
CA TRP A 175 0.94 9.40 -15.08
C TRP A 175 2.04 9.41 -16.15
N GLN A 176 2.34 8.25 -16.69
CA GLN A 176 3.31 8.06 -17.78
C GLN A 176 2.63 7.26 -18.87
N PRO A 177 2.04 7.93 -19.87
CA PRO A 177 1.37 7.26 -20.98
C PRO A 177 2.37 6.47 -21.83
N ILE A 178 1.93 5.35 -22.40
CA ILE A 178 2.72 4.47 -23.24
C ILE A 178 2.39 4.67 -24.71
N THR A 179 1.13 5.01 -24.99
CA THR A 179 0.61 5.20 -26.34
C THR A 179 0.22 6.65 -26.57
N ARG A 180 0.13 7.04 -27.84
CA ARG A 180 -0.33 8.38 -28.20
C ARG A 180 -1.78 8.62 -27.75
N SER A 181 -2.64 7.61 -27.85
CA SER A 181 -4.02 7.70 -27.38
C SER A 181 -4.08 7.98 -25.88
N GLU A 182 -3.24 7.29 -25.08
CA GLU A 182 -3.17 7.56 -23.63
C GLU A 182 -2.70 8.99 -23.30
N ILE A 183 -1.79 9.58 -24.13
CA ILE A 183 -1.38 10.97 -23.95
C ILE A 183 -2.56 11.91 -24.10
N ASP A 184 -3.38 11.66 -25.12
CA ASP A 184 -4.50 12.54 -25.46
C ASP A 184 -5.72 12.33 -24.56
N GLU A 185 -5.98 11.09 -24.14
CA GLU A 185 -7.19 10.71 -23.39
C GLU A 185 -6.99 10.57 -21.87
N GLY A 186 -5.74 10.36 -21.45
CA GLY A 186 -5.40 10.08 -20.05
C GLY A 186 -5.67 8.64 -19.62
N PRO A 187 -5.55 8.34 -18.31
CA PRO A 187 -5.84 7.03 -17.76
C PRO A 187 -7.31 6.63 -17.99
N SER A 188 -7.54 5.34 -18.30
CA SER A 188 -8.90 4.80 -18.31
C SER A 188 -9.46 4.69 -16.89
N LEU A 189 -10.76 4.47 -16.76
CA LEU A 189 -11.42 4.21 -15.47
C LEU A 189 -10.72 3.07 -14.71
N GLU A 190 -10.42 1.98 -15.38
CA GLU A 190 -9.78 0.80 -14.77
C GLU A 190 -8.41 1.12 -14.17
N HIS A 191 -7.63 1.99 -14.80
CA HIS A 191 -6.34 2.44 -14.24
C HIS A 191 -6.52 3.14 -12.90
N TYR A 192 -7.52 4.02 -12.78
CA TYR A 192 -7.83 4.67 -11.50
C TYR A 192 -8.25 3.65 -10.45
N LEU A 193 -9.14 2.72 -10.81
CA LEU A 193 -9.63 1.70 -9.88
C LEU A 193 -8.49 0.78 -9.39
N VAL A 194 -7.59 0.36 -10.29
CA VAL A 194 -6.42 -0.47 -9.93
C VAL A 194 -5.46 0.30 -9.04
N ALA A 195 -5.17 1.57 -9.31
CA ALA A 195 -4.29 2.39 -8.47
C ALA A 195 -4.83 2.54 -7.04
N ILE A 196 -6.13 2.78 -6.88
CA ILE A 196 -6.80 2.85 -5.58
C ILE A 196 -6.73 1.50 -4.86
N ALA A 197 -7.09 0.43 -5.57
CA ALA A 197 -7.11 -0.91 -5.03
C ALA A 197 -5.70 -1.40 -4.65
N GLU A 198 -4.66 -1.05 -5.41
CA GLU A 198 -3.27 -1.40 -5.10
C GLU A 198 -2.83 -0.75 -3.78
N ALA A 199 -2.95 0.57 -3.65
CA ALA A 199 -2.57 1.27 -2.43
C ALA A 199 -3.28 0.66 -1.21
N GLY A 200 -4.61 0.54 -1.25
CA GLY A 200 -5.39 -0.01 -0.16
C GLY A 200 -5.12 -1.50 0.12
N SER A 201 -4.90 -2.33 -0.90
CA SER A 201 -4.65 -3.77 -0.72
C SER A 201 -3.30 -4.07 -0.04
N PHE A 202 -2.30 -3.22 -0.23
CA PHE A 202 -0.98 -3.39 0.37
C PHE A 202 -0.73 -2.50 1.60
N GLY A 203 -1.80 -1.89 2.14
CA GLY A 203 -1.76 -1.13 3.38
C GLY A 203 -1.10 0.25 3.22
N GLY A 204 -1.40 0.93 2.14
CA GLY A 204 -1.06 2.32 1.88
C GLY A 204 -2.28 3.20 1.70
N ASP A 205 -2.11 4.49 1.89
CA ASP A 205 -3.04 5.55 1.53
C ASP A 205 -2.66 6.15 0.17
N LEU A 206 -3.56 6.90 -0.44
CA LEU A 206 -3.37 7.44 -1.78
C LEU A 206 -3.83 8.90 -1.88
N VAL A 207 -2.98 9.73 -2.48
CA VAL A 207 -3.40 10.96 -3.14
C VAL A 207 -3.63 10.61 -4.62
N LEU A 208 -4.88 10.54 -5.03
CA LEU A 208 -5.23 10.16 -6.41
C LEU A 208 -5.08 11.36 -7.34
N PRO A 209 -4.10 11.35 -8.27
CA PRO A 209 -4.00 12.39 -9.28
C PRO A 209 -5.01 12.14 -10.40
N LEU A 210 -5.96 13.06 -10.59
CA LEU A 210 -6.86 13.00 -11.73
C LEU A 210 -6.20 13.67 -12.95
N HIS A 211 -6.31 13.02 -14.11
CA HIS A 211 -5.82 13.59 -15.36
C HIS A 211 -6.55 14.87 -15.71
N GLU A 212 -5.85 15.86 -16.27
CA GLU A 212 -6.39 17.18 -16.60
C GLU A 212 -7.67 17.10 -17.44
N ARG A 213 -7.66 16.30 -18.48
CA ARG A 213 -8.83 16.11 -19.36
C ARG A 213 -10.05 15.56 -18.60
N PHE A 214 -9.84 14.62 -17.68
CA PHE A 214 -10.91 14.07 -16.86
C PHE A 214 -11.51 15.16 -15.93
N GLN A 215 -10.64 16.00 -15.33
CA GLN A 215 -11.08 17.13 -14.52
C GLN A 215 -11.90 18.13 -15.35
N GLN A 216 -11.47 18.45 -16.59
CA GLN A 216 -12.19 19.33 -17.51
C GLN A 216 -13.57 18.78 -17.88
N ARG A 217 -13.67 17.47 -18.17
CA ARG A 217 -14.95 16.79 -18.43
C ARG A 217 -15.89 16.83 -17.23
N LEU A 218 -15.38 16.67 -16.02
CA LEU A 218 -16.14 16.81 -14.77
C LEU A 218 -16.67 18.24 -14.59
N LEU A 219 -15.81 19.26 -14.82
CA LEU A 219 -16.21 20.67 -14.78
C LEU A 219 -17.29 21.00 -15.82
N ALA A 220 -17.17 20.47 -17.03
CA ALA A 220 -18.17 20.62 -18.08
C ALA A 220 -19.49 19.87 -17.75
N GLY A 221 -19.48 19.04 -16.71
CA GLY A 221 -20.68 18.31 -16.29
C GLY A 221 -21.07 17.15 -17.19
N GLU A 222 -20.10 16.59 -17.94
CA GLU A 222 -20.33 15.46 -18.84
C GLU A 222 -20.86 14.23 -18.08
N ALA A 223 -21.97 13.65 -18.57
CA ALA A 223 -22.62 12.53 -17.91
C ALA A 223 -21.70 11.29 -17.79
N ALA A 224 -20.90 11.02 -18.82
CA ALA A 224 -19.93 9.91 -18.80
C ALA A 224 -18.86 10.13 -17.72
N ALA A 225 -18.26 11.34 -17.63
CA ALA A 225 -17.26 11.66 -16.61
C ALA A 225 -17.84 11.56 -15.18
N ARG A 226 -19.08 11.99 -14.99
CA ARG A 226 -19.77 11.85 -13.69
C ARG A 226 -20.01 10.39 -13.33
N SER A 227 -20.37 9.55 -14.30
CA SER A 227 -20.53 8.10 -14.07
C SER A 227 -19.21 7.44 -13.70
N GLU A 228 -18.12 7.73 -14.41
CA GLU A 228 -16.78 7.26 -14.09
C GLU A 228 -16.35 7.73 -12.68
N TRP A 229 -16.61 8.98 -12.34
CA TRP A 229 -16.31 9.55 -11.03
C TRP A 229 -17.06 8.84 -9.89
N ILE A 230 -18.32 8.49 -10.07
CA ILE A 230 -19.11 7.74 -9.09
C ILE A 230 -18.44 6.38 -8.79
N GLU A 231 -17.93 5.70 -9.83
CA GLU A 231 -17.20 4.44 -9.62
C GLU A 231 -15.88 4.66 -8.90
N ILE A 232 -15.08 5.64 -9.31
CA ILE A 232 -13.82 6.00 -8.65
C ILE A 232 -14.07 6.29 -7.17
N ARG A 233 -15.07 7.12 -6.85
CA ARG A 233 -15.42 7.45 -5.47
C ARG A 233 -15.82 6.23 -4.66
N ARG A 234 -16.57 5.30 -5.22
CA ARG A 234 -16.96 4.04 -4.56
C ARG A 234 -15.73 3.21 -4.16
N TYR A 235 -14.71 3.14 -5.02
CA TYR A 235 -13.45 2.47 -4.71
C TYR A 235 -12.65 3.21 -3.63
N LEU A 236 -12.56 4.54 -3.71
CA LEU A 236 -11.93 5.34 -2.68
C LEU A 236 -12.60 5.12 -1.32
N GLU A 237 -13.93 5.18 -1.25
CA GLU A 237 -14.70 4.94 -0.02
C GLU A 237 -14.51 3.51 0.53
N PHE A 238 -14.43 2.51 -0.32
CA PHE A 238 -14.20 1.13 0.09
C PHE A 238 -12.81 0.93 0.70
N TYR A 239 -11.76 1.46 0.05
CA TYR A 239 -10.39 1.26 0.50
C TYR A 239 -9.96 2.22 1.61
N SER A 240 -10.62 3.35 1.82
CA SER A 240 -10.38 4.25 2.95
C SER A 240 -10.91 3.73 4.29
N LYS A 241 -11.81 2.73 4.27
CA LYS A 241 -12.42 2.19 5.49
C LYS A 241 -11.45 1.31 6.28
N ASP A 242 -11.15 1.74 7.51
CA ASP A 242 -10.66 0.95 8.67
C ASP A 242 -9.55 -0.12 8.46
N PHE A 243 -8.89 -0.17 7.30
CA PHE A 243 -8.03 -1.29 6.99
C PHE A 243 -6.63 -1.24 7.64
N PRO A 244 -5.83 -0.17 7.52
CA PRO A 244 -4.41 -0.23 7.92
C PRO A 244 -4.17 -0.33 9.42
N THR A 245 -5.07 0.20 10.23
CA THR A 245 -4.87 0.32 11.68
C THR A 245 -5.23 -0.93 12.46
N ARG A 246 -6.10 -1.78 11.90
CA ARG A 246 -6.62 -2.97 12.57
C ARG A 246 -5.94 -4.28 12.19
N TYR A 247 -5.17 -4.31 11.10
CA TYR A 247 -4.64 -5.55 10.56
C TYR A 247 -3.12 -5.50 10.41
N ARG A 248 -2.46 -6.59 10.73
CA ARG A 248 -1.01 -6.76 10.53
C ARG A 248 -0.76 -7.71 9.37
N PRO A 249 0.21 -7.42 8.49
CA PRO A 249 0.58 -8.36 7.43
C PRO A 249 0.96 -9.73 8.02
N VAL A 250 0.42 -10.81 7.43
CA VAL A 250 0.83 -12.17 7.74
C VAL A 250 1.93 -12.55 6.77
N VAL A 251 3.15 -12.59 7.26
CA VAL A 251 4.34 -12.86 6.47
C VAL A 251 5.22 -13.90 7.17
N ASN A 252 5.87 -14.73 6.37
CA ASN A 252 6.84 -15.70 6.86
C ASN A 252 8.17 -15.64 6.09
N VAL A 253 8.31 -14.62 5.22
CA VAL A 253 9.53 -14.29 4.48
C VAL A 253 9.99 -12.91 4.90
N GLY A 254 11.23 -12.78 5.34
CA GLY A 254 11.91 -11.52 5.57
C GLY A 254 12.94 -11.25 4.48
N VAL A 255 12.97 -10.03 3.95
CA VAL A 255 13.96 -9.57 2.97
C VAL A 255 14.90 -8.60 3.65
N ILE A 256 16.18 -8.95 3.75
CA ILE A 256 17.20 -8.15 4.44
C ILE A 256 17.95 -7.31 3.41
N THR A 257 17.93 -6.00 3.60
CA THR A 257 18.67 -5.06 2.75
C THR A 257 18.95 -3.73 3.46
N SER A 258 20.12 -3.15 3.17
CA SER A 258 20.50 -1.78 3.53
C SER A 258 20.13 -0.77 2.43
N HIS A 259 19.88 -1.26 1.21
CA HIS A 259 19.63 -0.46 0.02
C HIS A 259 18.35 -0.90 -0.70
N PRO A 260 17.17 -0.74 -0.04
CA PRO A 260 15.94 -1.36 -0.53
C PRO A 260 15.54 -0.91 -1.94
N MET A 261 15.82 0.34 -2.31
CA MET A 261 15.48 0.83 -3.66
C MET A 261 16.34 0.23 -4.76
N VAL A 262 17.56 -0.22 -4.47
CA VAL A 262 18.40 -0.97 -5.43
C VAL A 262 17.77 -2.32 -5.77
N TRP A 263 17.11 -2.94 -4.79
CA TRP A 263 16.50 -4.25 -4.90
C TRP A 263 14.99 -4.22 -5.15
N PHE A 264 14.46 -3.05 -5.49
CA PHE A 264 13.02 -2.83 -5.67
C PHE A 264 12.38 -3.86 -6.62
N GLU A 265 12.94 -4.03 -7.83
CA GLU A 265 12.39 -4.97 -8.81
C GLU A 265 12.52 -6.43 -8.36
N THR A 266 13.59 -6.80 -7.66
CA THR A 266 13.74 -8.16 -7.09
C THR A 266 12.63 -8.44 -6.06
N MET A 267 12.29 -7.48 -5.22
CA MET A 267 11.19 -7.62 -4.26
C MET A 267 9.82 -7.63 -4.94
N ASN A 268 9.65 -6.88 -6.04
CA ASN A 268 8.42 -6.94 -6.83
C ASN A 268 8.18 -8.32 -7.46
N LEU A 269 9.22 -9.10 -7.74
CA LEU A 269 9.06 -10.49 -8.18
C LEU A 269 8.40 -11.36 -7.11
N LEU A 270 8.73 -11.15 -5.83
CA LEU A 270 8.07 -11.86 -4.75
C LEU A 270 6.58 -11.52 -4.69
N ALA A 271 6.24 -10.24 -4.75
CA ALA A 271 4.85 -9.79 -4.79
C ALA A 271 4.10 -10.38 -5.99
N ARG A 272 4.68 -10.29 -7.20
CA ARG A 272 4.10 -10.81 -8.44
C ARG A 272 3.81 -12.31 -8.39
N HIS A 273 4.62 -13.06 -7.66
CA HIS A 273 4.42 -14.50 -7.45
C HIS A 273 3.66 -14.84 -6.16
N ASN A 274 2.99 -13.84 -5.57
CA ASN A 274 2.19 -14.01 -4.37
C ASN A 274 2.95 -14.64 -3.20
N VAL A 275 4.21 -14.23 -3.01
CA VAL A 275 5.02 -14.55 -1.82
C VAL A 275 4.89 -13.39 -0.84
N PRO A 276 4.13 -13.53 0.26
CA PRO A 276 4.04 -12.49 1.27
C PRO A 276 5.39 -12.28 1.97
N PHE A 277 5.88 -11.05 1.97
CA PHE A 277 7.16 -10.71 2.59
C PHE A 277 7.10 -9.37 3.33
N GLU A 278 8.07 -9.17 4.21
CA GLU A 278 8.39 -7.88 4.80
C GLU A 278 9.86 -7.53 4.54
N VAL A 279 10.16 -6.23 4.54
CA VAL A 279 11.52 -5.74 4.43
C VAL A 279 12.08 -5.51 5.83
N LEU A 280 13.31 -5.94 6.05
CA LEU A 280 14.04 -5.78 7.31
C LEU A 280 15.32 -5.01 7.05
N THR A 281 15.45 -3.86 7.70
CA THR A 281 16.74 -3.17 7.79
C THR A 281 17.68 -3.96 8.72
N PRO A 282 19.01 -3.77 8.66
CA PRO A 282 19.93 -4.41 9.59
C PRO A 282 19.59 -4.15 11.07
N VAL A 283 19.12 -2.95 11.39
CA VAL A 283 18.69 -2.59 12.77
C VAL A 283 17.47 -3.42 13.19
N GLN A 284 16.48 -3.54 12.31
CA GLN A 284 15.27 -4.33 12.59
C GLN A 284 15.61 -5.83 12.70
N LEU A 285 16.49 -6.34 11.85
CA LEU A 285 16.96 -7.72 11.93
C LEU A 285 17.61 -8.01 13.29
N ALA A 286 18.44 -7.09 13.80
CA ALA A 286 19.14 -7.25 15.07
C ALA A 286 18.21 -7.22 16.30
N THR A 287 17.11 -6.47 16.24
CA THR A 287 16.27 -6.14 17.40
C THR A 287 14.92 -6.83 17.44
N ARG A 288 14.45 -7.37 16.32
CA ARG A 288 13.11 -7.94 16.19
C ARG A 288 13.05 -9.43 16.56
N ASP A 289 11.90 -9.90 17.05
CA ASP A 289 11.59 -11.33 17.15
C ASP A 289 11.28 -11.90 15.77
N LEU A 290 12.10 -12.87 15.33
CA LEU A 290 12.03 -13.51 14.01
C LEU A 290 11.26 -14.82 14.00
N LYS A 291 10.65 -15.24 15.11
CA LYS A 291 9.98 -16.56 15.25
C LYS A 291 8.87 -16.83 14.23
N ALA A 292 8.19 -15.78 13.78
CA ALA A 292 7.15 -15.90 12.76
C ALA A 292 7.70 -16.18 11.37
N LEU A 293 8.96 -15.82 11.11
CA LEU A 293 9.60 -16.01 9.81
C LEU A 293 10.07 -17.47 9.64
N ARG A 294 10.04 -17.95 8.41
CA ARG A 294 10.53 -19.27 7.99
C ARG A 294 11.72 -19.17 7.05
N LEU A 295 11.79 -18.07 6.31
CA LEU A 295 12.83 -17.83 5.31
C LEU A 295 13.30 -16.37 5.41
N LEU A 296 14.61 -16.18 5.42
CA LEU A 296 15.25 -14.88 5.22
C LEU A 296 15.95 -14.86 3.86
N ILE A 297 15.64 -13.83 3.06
CA ILE A 297 16.32 -13.53 1.79
C ILE A 297 17.31 -12.41 2.07
N VAL A 298 18.58 -12.68 1.87
CA VAL A 298 19.67 -11.72 2.12
C VAL A 298 20.09 -11.13 0.79
N LEU A 299 19.75 -9.86 0.58
CA LEU A 299 20.14 -9.09 -0.61
C LEU A 299 21.43 -8.33 -0.39
N ASP A 300 21.63 -7.80 0.82
CA ASP A 300 22.89 -7.18 1.25
C ASP A 300 23.40 -7.94 2.48
N GLN A 301 24.70 -8.27 2.51
CA GLN A 301 25.29 -9.00 3.63
C GLN A 301 25.22 -8.17 4.92
N PRO A 302 24.53 -8.63 5.98
CA PRO A 302 24.50 -7.90 7.24
C PRO A 302 25.82 -8.06 8.01
N GLU A 303 26.10 -7.09 8.89
CA GLU A 303 27.29 -7.05 9.74
C GLU A 303 26.93 -6.88 11.22
N GLY A 304 27.87 -7.17 12.12
CA GLY A 304 27.73 -6.97 13.56
C GLY A 304 26.49 -7.69 14.14
N ALA A 305 25.71 -6.98 14.97
CA ALA A 305 24.54 -7.56 15.65
C ALA A 305 23.48 -8.13 14.70
N ALA A 306 23.38 -7.59 13.47
CA ALA A 306 22.48 -8.11 12.45
C ALA A 306 22.97 -9.46 11.90
N LEU A 307 24.29 -9.64 11.74
CA LEU A 307 24.88 -10.94 11.38
C LEU A 307 24.63 -11.97 12.48
N ASP A 308 24.86 -11.59 13.75
CA ASP A 308 24.58 -12.48 14.89
C ASP A 308 23.10 -12.91 14.92
N ALA A 309 22.18 -12.02 14.59
CA ALA A 309 20.76 -12.34 14.52
C ALA A 309 20.44 -13.33 13.38
N LEU A 310 21.05 -13.16 12.21
CA LEU A 310 20.95 -14.07 11.07
C LEU A 310 21.46 -15.46 11.44
N GLU A 311 22.60 -15.55 12.13
CA GLU A 311 23.17 -16.82 12.59
C GLU A 311 22.28 -17.50 13.64
N ARG A 312 21.72 -16.73 14.59
CA ARG A 312 20.74 -17.28 15.56
C ARG A 312 19.51 -17.83 14.86
N PHE A 313 18.99 -17.13 13.87
CA PHE A 313 17.84 -17.57 13.08
C PHE A 313 18.14 -18.88 12.35
N THR A 314 19.31 -19.00 11.73
CA THR A 314 19.75 -20.22 11.03
C THR A 314 19.93 -21.40 12.00
N ARG A 315 20.57 -21.17 13.15
CA ARG A 315 20.72 -22.19 14.21
C ARG A 315 19.38 -22.65 14.79
N GLY A 316 18.39 -21.78 14.79
CA GLY A 316 17.01 -22.08 15.19
C GLY A 316 16.20 -22.86 14.12
N GLY A 317 16.80 -23.25 13.01
CA GLY A 317 16.15 -23.99 11.92
C GLY A 317 15.50 -23.12 10.86
N GLY A 318 15.68 -21.80 10.91
CA GLY A 318 15.23 -20.89 9.88
C GLY A 318 16.05 -21.05 8.59
N LYS A 319 15.39 -20.92 7.44
CA LYS A 319 16.03 -21.04 6.12
C LYS A 319 16.58 -19.68 5.69
N VAL A 320 17.73 -19.70 5.02
CA VAL A 320 18.38 -18.48 4.49
C VAL A 320 18.70 -18.68 3.02
N HIS A 321 18.29 -17.72 2.19
CA HIS A 321 18.65 -17.64 0.78
C HIS A 321 19.46 -16.36 0.54
N LYS A 322 20.69 -16.52 0.05
CA LYS A 322 21.58 -15.38 -0.24
C LYS A 322 21.57 -15.10 -1.75
N VAL A 323 21.30 -13.88 -2.11
CA VAL A 323 21.38 -13.40 -3.49
C VAL A 323 22.77 -12.80 -3.70
N THR A 324 23.71 -13.57 -4.27
CA THR A 324 25.14 -13.18 -4.41
C THR A 324 25.44 -12.40 -5.70
N ALA A 325 24.62 -12.59 -6.71
CA ALA A 325 24.69 -11.85 -7.97
C ALA A 325 23.25 -11.64 -8.41
N GLY A 326 22.87 -10.46 -8.85
CA GLY A 326 21.47 -10.17 -9.16
C GLY A 326 20.69 -11.29 -9.85
N VAL A 327 19.41 -11.17 -9.92
CA VAL A 327 18.51 -12.22 -10.42
C VAL A 327 18.63 -12.33 -11.94
N SER A 328 19.19 -13.42 -12.44
CA SER A 328 19.38 -13.65 -13.89
C SER A 328 18.08 -14.06 -14.58
N ASP A 329 17.27 -14.89 -13.90
CA ASP A 329 15.93 -15.29 -14.36
C ASP A 329 14.90 -14.99 -13.27
N PRO A 330 14.04 -13.96 -13.48
CA PRO A 330 13.06 -13.54 -12.50
C PRO A 330 12.08 -14.63 -12.09
N ASN A 331 11.61 -15.44 -13.03
CA ASN A 331 10.63 -16.48 -12.73
C ASN A 331 11.28 -17.60 -11.91
N SER A 332 12.46 -18.04 -12.30
CA SER A 332 13.21 -19.07 -11.57
C SER A 332 13.50 -18.65 -10.13
N PHE A 333 13.86 -17.38 -9.91
CA PHE A 333 14.06 -16.84 -8.56
C PHE A 333 12.82 -17.01 -7.67
N ALA A 334 11.67 -16.53 -8.13
CA ALA A 334 10.45 -16.61 -7.34
C ALA A 334 9.99 -18.06 -7.11
N PHE A 335 10.16 -18.96 -8.08
CA PHE A 335 9.88 -20.39 -7.91
C PHE A 335 10.82 -21.05 -6.91
N GLU A 336 12.10 -20.67 -6.92
CA GLU A 336 13.07 -21.15 -5.93
C GLU A 336 12.67 -20.76 -4.51
N ILE A 337 12.31 -19.49 -4.30
CA ILE A 337 11.82 -19.02 -3.01
C ILE A 337 10.58 -19.80 -2.56
N ARG A 338 9.61 -20.01 -3.46
CA ARG A 338 8.43 -20.85 -3.16
C ARG A 338 8.78 -22.29 -2.84
N LYS A 339 9.79 -22.86 -3.50
CA LYS A 339 10.29 -24.22 -3.24
C LYS A 339 10.98 -24.31 -1.88
N LEU A 340 11.79 -23.31 -1.53
CA LEU A 340 12.45 -23.22 -0.22
C LEU A 340 11.44 -23.12 0.93
N LEU A 341 10.38 -22.33 0.77
CA LEU A 341 9.28 -22.30 1.75
C LEU A 341 8.62 -23.66 1.91
N GLY A 342 8.44 -24.39 0.81
CA GLY A 342 7.67 -25.62 0.80
C GLY A 342 6.16 -25.40 0.80
N ALA A 343 5.39 -26.44 0.57
CA ALA A 343 3.93 -26.35 0.52
C ALA A 343 3.33 -26.00 1.89
N ASP A 344 3.90 -26.55 2.96
CA ASP A 344 3.35 -26.42 4.31
C ASP A 344 3.58 -25.06 4.96
N ASP A 345 4.58 -24.30 4.51
CA ASP A 345 4.90 -23.00 5.07
C ASP A 345 4.26 -21.83 4.28
N ARG A 346 3.57 -22.09 3.17
CA ARG A 346 2.88 -21.02 2.43
C ARG A 346 1.65 -20.55 3.20
N VAL A 347 1.55 -19.25 3.40
CA VAL A 347 0.40 -18.62 4.09
C VAL A 347 -0.83 -18.63 3.20
N VAL A 348 -0.63 -18.34 1.92
CA VAL A 348 -1.67 -18.22 0.91
C VAL A 348 -1.14 -18.68 -0.44
N ASP A 349 -2.00 -19.33 -1.21
CA ASP A 349 -1.73 -19.68 -2.61
C ASP A 349 -2.91 -19.34 -3.50
N ILE A 350 -2.61 -19.12 -4.77
CA ILE A 350 -3.58 -18.80 -5.82
C ILE A 350 -3.35 -19.72 -7.02
N TRP A 351 -4.44 -20.18 -7.61
CA TRP A 351 -4.45 -20.88 -8.91
C TRP A 351 -5.23 -20.04 -9.91
N ASN A 352 -4.99 -20.23 -11.19
CA ASN A 352 -5.68 -19.55 -12.29
C ASN A 352 -5.71 -18.00 -12.21
N GLY A 353 -4.84 -17.39 -11.44
CA GLY A 353 -4.82 -15.95 -11.20
C GLY A 353 -3.47 -15.33 -11.54
N ILE A 354 -2.95 -15.53 -12.77
CA ILE A 354 -1.63 -14.99 -13.19
C ILE A 354 -1.56 -13.46 -13.12
N THR A 355 -2.72 -12.79 -13.20
CA THR A 355 -2.83 -11.33 -13.13
C THR A 355 -3.30 -10.83 -11.76
N VAL A 356 -3.37 -11.72 -10.77
CA VAL A 356 -3.90 -11.40 -9.44
C VAL A 356 -2.80 -11.40 -8.40
N LEU A 357 -2.72 -10.32 -7.65
CA LEU A 357 -1.90 -10.21 -6.45
C LEU A 357 -2.77 -10.31 -5.21
N ILE A 358 -2.20 -10.92 -4.16
CA ILE A 358 -2.88 -11.11 -2.88
C ILE A 358 -1.97 -10.69 -1.71
N ALA A 359 -2.57 -10.15 -0.66
CA ALA A 359 -1.86 -9.88 0.58
C ALA A 359 -2.69 -10.32 1.79
N PRO A 360 -2.16 -11.27 2.60
CA PRO A 360 -2.83 -11.73 3.81
C PRO A 360 -2.50 -10.82 5.00
N TYR A 361 -3.50 -10.62 5.85
CA TYR A 361 -3.43 -9.84 7.08
C TYR A 361 -4.17 -10.54 8.20
N GLN A 362 -3.80 -10.26 9.43
CA GLN A 362 -4.49 -10.76 10.62
C GLN A 362 -4.91 -9.60 11.52
N SER A 363 -6.12 -9.69 12.03
CA SER A 363 -6.59 -8.79 13.08
C SER A 363 -5.83 -9.08 14.37
N PRO A 364 -5.31 -8.08 15.08
CA PRO A 364 -4.71 -8.28 16.40
C PRO A 364 -5.74 -8.60 17.48
N ASP A 365 -7.00 -8.20 17.28
CA ASP A 365 -8.07 -8.25 18.27
C ASP A 365 -9.00 -9.46 18.10
N THR A 366 -8.93 -10.13 16.97
CA THR A 366 -9.81 -11.26 16.62
C THR A 366 -9.04 -12.33 15.86
N ASP A 367 -9.60 -13.56 15.81
CA ASP A 367 -9.07 -14.66 15.01
C ASP A 367 -9.40 -14.53 13.51
N THR A 368 -9.61 -13.30 13.03
CA THR A 368 -9.98 -13.03 11.64
C THR A 368 -8.72 -12.81 10.81
N VAL A 369 -8.58 -13.61 9.75
CA VAL A 369 -7.64 -13.38 8.66
C VAL A 369 -8.36 -12.63 7.55
N LEU A 370 -7.74 -11.56 7.08
CA LEU A 370 -8.18 -10.80 5.92
C LEU A 370 -7.21 -11.06 4.78
N VAL A 371 -7.72 -11.43 3.61
CA VAL A 371 -6.93 -11.51 2.38
C VAL A 371 -7.44 -10.46 1.42
N THR A 372 -6.59 -9.50 1.07
CA THR A 372 -6.89 -8.57 -0.03
C THR A 372 -6.52 -9.22 -1.34
N VAL A 373 -7.35 -9.02 -2.34
CA VAL A 373 -7.18 -9.55 -3.70
C VAL A 373 -7.27 -8.42 -4.71
N LEU A 374 -6.34 -8.40 -5.67
CA LEU A 374 -6.24 -7.35 -6.68
C LEU A 374 -5.97 -7.95 -8.05
N ASN A 375 -6.86 -7.72 -9.01
CA ASN A 375 -6.77 -8.19 -10.39
C ASN A 375 -6.37 -7.03 -11.32
N TYR A 376 -5.28 -7.20 -12.03
CA TYR A 376 -4.77 -6.22 -12.99
C TYR A 376 -5.30 -6.42 -14.43
N ALA A 377 -6.11 -7.48 -14.65
CA ALA A 377 -6.57 -7.83 -16.01
C ALA A 377 -7.71 -6.95 -16.53
N TYR A 378 -8.31 -6.10 -15.71
CA TYR A 378 -9.50 -5.28 -16.02
C TYR A 378 -10.76 -6.05 -16.39
N GLN A 379 -10.65 -7.37 -16.53
CA GLN A 379 -11.78 -8.25 -16.81
C GLN A 379 -12.10 -9.10 -15.58
N PRO A 380 -13.37 -9.27 -15.23
CA PRO A 380 -13.75 -10.17 -14.15
C PRO A 380 -13.29 -11.59 -14.41
N LEU A 381 -12.68 -12.22 -13.43
CA LEU A 381 -12.27 -13.62 -13.52
C LEU A 381 -12.56 -14.36 -12.21
N PRO A 382 -12.88 -15.66 -12.26
CA PRO A 382 -12.95 -16.48 -11.07
C PRO A 382 -11.52 -16.73 -10.54
N VAL A 383 -11.34 -16.63 -9.24
CA VAL A 383 -10.03 -16.80 -8.60
C VAL A 383 -10.11 -17.90 -7.55
N GLN A 384 -9.31 -18.94 -7.73
CA GLN A 384 -9.19 -20.00 -6.75
C GLN A 384 -8.06 -19.72 -5.78
N LEU A 385 -8.39 -19.70 -4.50
CA LEU A 385 -7.49 -19.39 -3.40
C LEU A 385 -7.49 -20.49 -2.35
N ARG A 386 -6.35 -20.63 -1.66
CA ARG A 386 -6.30 -21.30 -0.37
C ARG A 386 -5.55 -20.47 0.65
N VAL A 387 -6.02 -20.48 1.86
CA VAL A 387 -5.44 -19.79 3.01
C VAL A 387 -5.14 -20.80 4.09
N ARG A 388 -3.94 -20.74 4.67
CA ARG A 388 -3.51 -21.66 5.73
C ARG A 388 -4.39 -21.49 6.96
N GLY A 389 -4.87 -22.59 7.48
CA GLY A 389 -5.77 -22.65 8.63
C GLY A 389 -7.13 -23.23 8.29
N THR A 390 -7.89 -23.54 9.34
CA THR A 390 -9.26 -24.07 9.24
C THR A 390 -10.20 -22.95 9.72
N PHE A 391 -10.97 -22.39 8.81
CA PHE A 391 -11.90 -21.30 9.07
C PHE A 391 -13.34 -21.75 8.89
N GLY A 392 -14.22 -21.40 9.84
CA GLY A 392 -15.63 -21.78 9.80
C GLY A 392 -16.49 -20.90 8.90
N ALA A 393 -16.01 -19.72 8.53
CA ALA A 393 -16.70 -18.81 7.63
C ALA A 393 -15.73 -18.06 6.72
N VAL A 394 -16.13 -17.91 5.46
CA VAL A 394 -15.44 -17.11 4.45
C VAL A 394 -16.42 -16.11 3.87
N HIS A 395 -16.09 -14.83 3.97
CA HIS A 395 -16.90 -13.73 3.43
C HIS A 395 -16.06 -12.94 2.44
N TYR A 396 -16.65 -12.61 1.30
CA TYR A 396 -16.07 -11.75 0.30
C TYR A 396 -16.83 -10.44 0.20
N GLU A 397 -16.14 -9.34 0.05
CA GLU A 397 -16.69 -8.03 -0.28
C GLU A 397 -15.81 -7.29 -1.28
N SER A 398 -16.41 -6.49 -2.13
CA SER A 398 -15.72 -5.63 -3.08
C SER A 398 -16.45 -4.29 -3.21
N PRO A 399 -15.82 -3.27 -3.81
CA PRO A 399 -16.53 -2.04 -4.14
C PRO A 399 -17.77 -2.26 -5.02
N ASP A 400 -17.76 -3.30 -5.86
CA ASP A 400 -18.83 -3.62 -6.79
C ASP A 400 -19.96 -4.48 -6.15
N ASN A 401 -19.63 -5.27 -5.13
CA ASN A 401 -20.53 -6.22 -4.51
C ASN A 401 -20.59 -6.06 -2.99
N ARG A 402 -21.77 -6.28 -2.43
CA ARG A 402 -21.94 -6.37 -0.98
C ARG A 402 -21.23 -7.61 -0.43
N ARG A 403 -20.99 -7.62 0.86
CA ARG A 403 -20.41 -8.77 1.57
C ARG A 403 -21.30 -10.00 1.38
N GLU A 404 -20.72 -11.08 0.87
CA GLU A 404 -21.37 -12.36 0.61
C GLU A 404 -20.60 -13.51 1.26
N ILE A 405 -21.31 -14.61 1.56
CA ILE A 405 -20.71 -15.85 2.06
C ILE A 405 -20.17 -16.64 0.86
N VAL A 406 -18.90 -17.07 0.96
CA VAL A 406 -18.24 -17.87 -0.06
C VAL A 406 -18.20 -19.33 0.38
N PRO A 407 -18.72 -20.27 -0.42
CA PRO A 407 -18.55 -21.71 -0.17
C PRO A 407 -17.07 -22.09 -0.12
N HIS A 408 -16.70 -22.92 0.85
CA HIS A 408 -15.32 -23.32 1.07
C HIS A 408 -15.20 -24.77 1.53
N GLN A 409 -14.00 -25.33 1.42
CA GLN A 409 -13.66 -26.66 1.90
C GLN A 409 -12.33 -26.65 2.63
N HIS A 410 -12.13 -27.65 3.50
CA HIS A 410 -10.87 -27.82 4.20
C HIS A 410 -10.06 -28.95 3.58
N ARG A 411 -8.80 -28.68 3.28
CA ARG A 411 -7.89 -29.66 2.66
C ARG A 411 -6.45 -29.43 3.10
N HIS A 412 -5.79 -30.46 3.62
CA HIS A 412 -4.37 -30.41 4.00
C HIS A 412 -3.97 -29.20 4.88
N GLY A 413 -4.79 -28.83 5.85
CA GLY A 413 -4.53 -27.69 6.74
C GLY A 413 -4.82 -26.29 6.12
N TYR A 414 -5.50 -26.26 4.99
CA TYR A 414 -5.93 -25.04 4.31
C TYR A 414 -7.46 -24.97 4.19
N THR A 415 -7.95 -23.76 4.14
CA THR A 415 -9.30 -23.43 3.67
C THR A 415 -9.23 -23.00 2.22
N GLU A 416 -9.91 -23.75 1.33
CA GLU A 416 -9.93 -23.52 -0.11
C GLU A 416 -11.28 -23.00 -0.54
N PHE A 417 -11.30 -22.01 -1.44
CA PHE A 417 -12.52 -21.37 -1.95
C PHE A 417 -12.29 -20.74 -3.31
N ILE A 418 -13.39 -20.40 -3.99
CA ILE A 418 -13.37 -19.74 -5.30
C ILE A 418 -14.16 -18.44 -5.18
N LEU A 419 -13.53 -17.33 -5.53
CA LEU A 419 -14.18 -16.04 -5.74
C LEU A 419 -14.79 -16.06 -7.16
N PRO A 420 -16.10 -15.84 -7.32
CA PRO A 420 -16.77 -16.11 -8.59
C PRO A 420 -16.40 -15.11 -9.70
N ALA A 421 -16.20 -13.85 -9.34
CA ALA A 421 -15.90 -12.78 -10.30
C ALA A 421 -15.13 -11.64 -9.63
N LEU A 422 -13.81 -11.69 -9.70
CA LEU A 422 -12.96 -10.60 -9.26
C LEU A 422 -12.72 -9.62 -10.41
N ARG A 423 -13.38 -8.46 -10.40
CA ARG A 423 -13.18 -7.43 -11.44
C ARG A 423 -11.84 -6.71 -11.22
N VAL A 424 -11.70 -5.92 -10.17
CA VAL A 424 -10.46 -5.18 -9.85
C VAL A 424 -9.95 -5.60 -8.50
N GLY A 425 -10.71 -5.44 -7.44
CA GLY A 425 -10.21 -5.77 -6.12
C GLY A 425 -11.30 -6.03 -5.10
N GLY A 426 -10.90 -6.63 -3.99
CA GLY A 426 -11.80 -6.93 -2.89
C GLY A 426 -11.08 -7.47 -1.66
N ARG A 427 -11.87 -7.83 -0.67
CA ARG A 427 -11.44 -8.32 0.64
C ARG A 427 -12.13 -9.62 0.98
N VAL A 428 -11.36 -10.61 1.42
CA VAL A 428 -11.86 -11.89 1.92
C VAL A 428 -11.58 -11.98 3.40
N TYR A 429 -12.63 -12.12 4.20
CA TYR A 429 -12.55 -12.28 5.64
C TYR A 429 -12.77 -13.75 6.00
N LEU A 430 -11.80 -14.34 6.68
CA LEU A 430 -11.85 -15.71 7.17
C LEU A 430 -11.89 -15.68 8.71
N SER A 431 -12.90 -16.30 9.31
CA SER A 431 -13.05 -16.38 10.77
C SER A 431 -13.21 -17.82 11.25
N GLN A 432 -12.69 -18.11 12.44
CA GLN A 432 -12.82 -19.45 13.04
C GLN A 432 -14.24 -19.76 13.48
N ARG A 433 -15.03 -18.74 13.82
CA ARG A 433 -16.41 -18.90 14.19
C ARG A 433 -17.31 -18.69 12.98
N SER A 434 -18.22 -19.64 12.70
CA SER A 434 -19.38 -19.33 11.87
C SER A 434 -20.04 -18.10 12.51
N ALA A 435 -20.26 -17.04 11.74
CA ALA A 435 -21.03 -15.89 12.23
C ALA A 435 -22.33 -16.47 12.80
N GLY A 436 -22.47 -16.41 14.12
CA GLY A 436 -23.64 -16.90 14.81
C GLY A 436 -24.89 -16.27 14.19
N ARG A 437 -25.91 -17.10 14.06
CA ARG A 437 -27.23 -16.80 13.52
C ARG A 437 -27.83 -15.54 14.10
#